data_599a97d5e6e4a6f74315d72b98f7aaca
#
_entry.id   599a97d5e6e4a6f74315d72b98f7aaca
#
_cell.length_a   1.000
_cell.length_b   1.000
_cell.length_c   1.000
_cell.angle_alpha   90.00
_cell.angle_beta   90.00
_cell.angle_gamma   90.00
#
_symmetry.space_group_name_H-M   'P 1'
#
loop_
_entity.id
_entity.type
_entity.pdbx_description
1 polymer ?
#
loop_
_entity_poly.entity_id
_entity_poly.type
_entity_poly.pdbx_seq_one_letter_code
_entity_poly.pdbx_strand_id
1 'polypeptide(L)'
;LSARRKTASPDLPAPLRRRRISRSRPRAGAPVWLFDLDNTLHHASHAIFPEINRAMTQYIIDALKVERAEADRLRNGYTERYGAALLGLTRHHPIDPHDFLRAVHTFADLPAMVRAERGLAHIIAALPGRKFVLTNAPENYARAVLRELRIERLFERVIAIEHMRDRRTWRAKPDHMMLRRTLRAVHARMTDAILVEDTRGHLKRYKRLGIGTVWITGHLPGHLPGTGRPHYVDQRIRSLKSLRLGTRSGRQKCSRLTRRTTP
;
A
#
# COMPACT_ATOMS: atom_id res chain seq x y z
N LEU A 1 -21.95 -68.12 -13.89
CA LEU A 1 -20.53 -67.76 -13.69
C LEU A 1 -20.28 -66.45 -14.41
N SER A 2 -20.46 -65.33 -13.73
CA SER A 2 -20.25 -63.96 -14.25
C SER A 2 -19.04 -63.36 -13.58
N ALA A 3 -17.97 -63.16 -14.33
CA ALA A 3 -16.73 -62.52 -13.85
C ALA A 3 -16.91 -60.99 -13.83
N ARG A 4 -16.90 -60.38 -12.66
CA ARG A 4 -16.82 -58.92 -12.50
C ARG A 4 -15.43 -58.43 -12.84
N ARG A 5 -15.28 -57.65 -13.92
CA ARG A 5 -14.08 -56.86 -14.21
C ARG A 5 -13.95 -55.75 -13.20
N LYS A 6 -12.84 -55.72 -12.45
CA LYS A 6 -12.38 -54.58 -11.64
C LYS A 6 -11.86 -53.51 -12.57
N THR A 7 -12.54 -52.38 -12.62
CA THR A 7 -12.02 -51.16 -13.27
C THR A 7 -11.01 -50.51 -12.32
N ALA A 8 -9.77 -50.34 -12.79
CA ALA A 8 -8.74 -49.57 -12.10
C ALA A 8 -9.08 -48.11 -12.14
N SER A 9 -9.05 -47.45 -10.95
CA SER A 9 -9.15 -46.00 -10.81
C SER A 9 -7.87 -45.35 -11.35
N PRO A 10 -7.97 -44.21 -12.05
CA PRO A 10 -6.78 -43.50 -12.52
C PRO A 10 -6.04 -42.87 -11.31
N ASP A 11 -4.72 -43.09 -11.31
CA ASP A 11 -3.78 -42.51 -10.34
C ASP A 11 -3.89 -40.97 -10.27
N LEU A 12 -4.22 -40.47 -9.09
CA LEU A 12 -4.14 -39.05 -8.79
C LEU A 12 -2.66 -38.62 -8.72
N PRO A 13 -2.27 -37.55 -9.40
CA PRO A 13 -0.88 -37.06 -9.32
C PRO A 13 -0.52 -36.66 -7.89
N ALA A 14 0.66 -37.07 -7.44
CA ALA A 14 1.20 -36.77 -6.11
C ALA A 14 1.21 -35.25 -5.82
N PRO A 15 0.89 -34.82 -4.58
CA PRO A 15 0.85 -33.41 -4.23
C PRO A 15 2.23 -32.78 -4.39
N LEU A 16 2.32 -31.72 -5.19
CA LEU A 16 3.52 -30.90 -5.38
C LEU A 16 4.10 -30.51 -4.01
N ARG A 17 5.28 -31.02 -3.70
CA ARG A 17 6.03 -30.63 -2.50
C ARG A 17 6.20 -29.11 -2.51
N ARG A 18 5.51 -28.41 -1.60
CA ARG A 18 5.75 -26.99 -1.32
C ARG A 18 7.23 -26.83 -0.96
N ARG A 19 8.01 -26.22 -1.86
CA ARG A 19 9.36 -25.75 -1.53
C ARG A 19 9.23 -24.86 -0.28
N ARG A 20 9.75 -25.32 0.84
CA ARG A 20 10.00 -24.48 2.01
C ARG A 20 10.99 -23.41 1.55
N ILE A 21 10.50 -22.19 1.32
CA ILE A 21 11.36 -21.02 1.24
C ILE A 21 12.03 -20.94 2.61
N SER A 22 13.32 -21.17 2.64
CA SER A 22 14.15 -21.02 3.85
C SER A 22 13.93 -19.60 4.38
N ARG A 23 13.20 -19.49 5.48
CA ARG A 23 13.06 -18.25 6.23
C ARG A 23 14.34 -18.03 7.02
N SER A 24 15.43 -17.65 6.36
CA SER A 24 16.56 -17.08 7.07
C SER A 24 16.05 -15.86 7.85
N ARG A 25 16.32 -15.83 9.16
CA ARG A 25 16.02 -14.66 10.00
C ARG A 25 16.56 -13.42 9.29
N PRO A 26 15.76 -12.36 9.09
CA PRO A 26 16.23 -11.15 8.43
C PRO A 26 17.47 -10.64 9.18
N ARG A 27 18.54 -10.33 8.45
CA ARG A 27 19.70 -9.67 9.03
C ARG A 27 19.22 -8.40 9.73
N ALA A 28 19.59 -8.22 10.99
CA ALA A 28 19.29 -7.02 11.75
C ALA A 28 19.75 -5.79 10.95
N GLY A 29 18.82 -4.86 10.65
CA GLY A 29 19.12 -3.65 9.86
C GLY A 29 18.83 -3.72 8.37
N ALA A 30 18.32 -4.85 7.84
CA ALA A 30 17.84 -4.90 6.46
C ALA A 30 16.57 -4.01 6.31
N PRO A 31 16.44 -3.24 5.20
CA PRO A 31 15.30 -2.36 4.99
C PRO A 31 14.00 -3.15 4.86
N VAL A 32 12.93 -2.55 5.36
CA VAL A 32 11.55 -3.02 5.21
C VAL A 32 10.80 -1.99 4.35
N TRP A 33 10.60 -2.33 3.10
CA TRP A 33 9.92 -1.47 2.14
C TRP A 33 8.41 -1.60 2.29
N LEU A 34 7.74 -0.48 2.44
CA LEU A 34 6.29 -0.34 2.36
C LEU A 34 5.99 0.45 1.09
N PHE A 35 5.48 -0.20 0.08
CA PHE A 35 5.07 0.46 -1.15
C PHE A 35 3.57 0.74 -1.12
N ASP A 36 3.19 1.98 -1.32
CA ASP A 36 1.84 2.26 -1.77
C ASP A 36 1.62 1.65 -3.16
N LEU A 37 0.36 1.52 -3.58
CA LEU A 37 -0.01 0.89 -4.84
C LEU A 37 -0.28 1.93 -5.94
N ASP A 38 -1.34 2.70 -5.74
CA ASP A 38 -1.90 3.61 -6.73
C ASP A 38 -1.03 4.86 -6.88
N ASN A 39 -0.67 5.24 -8.11
CA ASN A 39 0.33 6.28 -8.41
C ASN A 39 1.74 6.05 -7.85
N THR A 40 1.99 4.88 -7.26
CA THR A 40 3.30 4.48 -6.74
C THR A 40 3.90 3.32 -7.55
N LEU A 41 3.22 2.18 -7.61
CA LEU A 41 3.65 1.03 -8.42
C LEU A 41 3.08 1.07 -9.85
N HIS A 42 1.99 1.77 -10.06
CA HIS A 42 1.36 1.97 -11.37
C HIS A 42 0.69 3.35 -11.45
N HIS A 43 0.33 3.76 -12.67
CA HIS A 43 -0.28 5.06 -12.95
C HIS A 43 -1.82 5.00 -12.81
N ALA A 44 -2.33 5.04 -11.59
CA ALA A 44 -3.76 4.96 -11.31
C ALA A 44 -4.54 6.20 -11.81
N SER A 45 -3.93 7.40 -11.77
CA SER A 45 -4.55 8.65 -12.25
C SER A 45 -4.88 8.65 -13.73
N HIS A 46 -4.28 7.73 -14.53
CA HIS A 46 -4.55 7.66 -15.96
C HIS A 46 -5.98 7.22 -16.28
N ALA A 47 -6.47 6.16 -15.65
CA ALA A 47 -7.78 5.59 -15.94
C ALA A 47 -8.53 5.11 -14.68
N ILE A 48 -7.83 4.57 -13.71
CA ILE A 48 -8.43 3.90 -12.54
C ILE A 48 -9.09 4.90 -11.59
N PHE A 49 -8.41 5.97 -11.18
CA PHE A 49 -9.01 6.96 -10.28
C PHE A 49 -10.24 7.67 -10.83
N PRO A 50 -10.29 8.06 -12.13
CA PRO A 50 -11.54 8.56 -12.72
C PRO A 50 -12.71 7.59 -12.54
N GLU A 51 -12.49 6.29 -12.80
CA GLU A 51 -13.51 5.27 -12.67
C GLU A 51 -13.92 5.00 -11.22
N ILE A 52 -12.95 4.89 -10.29
CA ILE A 52 -13.22 4.77 -8.85
C ILE A 52 -14.02 5.97 -8.35
N ASN A 53 -13.66 7.19 -8.75
CA ASN A 53 -14.39 8.40 -8.34
C ASN A 53 -15.83 8.39 -8.86
N ARG A 54 -16.03 7.99 -10.12
CA ARG A 54 -17.36 7.85 -10.71
C ARG A 54 -18.20 6.80 -9.96
N ALA A 55 -17.60 5.62 -9.71
CA ALA A 55 -18.25 4.53 -9.00
C ALA A 55 -18.58 4.89 -7.55
N MET A 56 -17.68 5.59 -6.83
CA MET A 56 -17.94 6.09 -5.48
C MET A 56 -19.11 7.07 -5.45
N THR A 57 -19.14 8.05 -6.34
CA THR A 57 -20.24 9.02 -6.44
C THR A 57 -21.57 8.29 -6.73
N GLN A 58 -21.58 7.37 -7.69
CA GLN A 58 -22.78 6.61 -8.01
C GLN A 58 -23.26 5.76 -6.84
N TYR A 59 -22.34 5.07 -6.16
CA TYR A 59 -22.69 4.28 -4.97
C TYR A 59 -23.34 5.14 -3.87
N ILE A 60 -22.80 6.35 -3.64
CA ILE A 60 -23.34 7.26 -2.62
C ILE A 60 -24.74 7.74 -3.02
N ILE A 61 -24.96 8.07 -4.30
CA ILE A 61 -26.31 8.42 -4.82
C ILE A 61 -27.30 7.28 -4.54
N ASP A 62 -26.93 6.07 -4.93
CA ASP A 62 -27.82 4.90 -4.84
C ASP A 62 -28.12 4.48 -3.39
N ALA A 63 -27.10 4.55 -2.53
CA ALA A 63 -27.21 4.12 -1.14
C ALA A 63 -27.90 5.16 -0.24
N LEU A 64 -27.62 6.45 -0.45
CA LEU A 64 -28.15 7.53 0.39
C LEU A 64 -29.33 8.29 -0.22
N LYS A 65 -29.68 8.00 -1.47
CA LYS A 65 -30.75 8.69 -2.23
C LYS A 65 -30.56 10.21 -2.27
N VAL A 66 -29.34 10.64 -2.51
CA VAL A 66 -28.94 12.06 -2.60
C VAL A 66 -28.62 12.43 -4.04
N GLU A 67 -28.67 13.73 -4.33
CA GLU A 67 -28.24 14.27 -5.61
C GLU A 67 -26.73 14.15 -5.82
N ARG A 68 -26.30 14.16 -7.10
CA ARG A 68 -24.87 14.05 -7.49
C ARG A 68 -23.97 15.06 -6.77
N ALA A 69 -24.40 16.32 -6.68
CA ALA A 69 -23.61 17.37 -6.05
C ALA A 69 -23.34 17.07 -4.58
N GLU A 70 -24.34 16.56 -3.85
CA GLU A 70 -24.21 16.12 -2.46
C GLU A 70 -23.30 14.89 -2.35
N ALA A 71 -23.46 13.90 -3.22
CA ALA A 71 -22.63 12.70 -3.24
C ALA A 71 -21.13 13.05 -3.44
N ASP A 72 -20.84 13.97 -4.38
CA ASP A 72 -19.48 14.45 -4.62
C ASP A 72 -18.92 15.23 -3.43
N ARG A 73 -19.75 16.03 -2.76
CA ARG A 73 -19.38 16.75 -1.55
C ARG A 73 -19.05 15.80 -0.40
N LEU A 74 -19.87 14.78 -0.18
CA LEU A 74 -19.63 13.74 0.84
C LEU A 74 -18.36 12.95 0.54
N ARG A 75 -18.19 12.48 -0.70
CA ARG A 75 -17.00 11.73 -1.14
C ARG A 75 -15.72 12.51 -0.90
N ASN A 76 -15.66 13.75 -1.36
CA ASN A 76 -14.48 14.61 -1.24
C ASN A 76 -14.24 15.01 0.21
N GLY A 77 -15.25 15.47 0.94
CA GLY A 77 -15.14 15.90 2.34
C GLY A 77 -14.72 14.75 3.27
N TYR A 78 -15.24 13.56 3.07
CA TYR A 78 -14.83 12.40 3.87
C TYR A 78 -13.41 11.93 3.52
N THR A 79 -13.01 11.99 2.26
CA THR A 79 -11.63 11.68 1.85
C THR A 79 -10.65 12.66 2.49
N GLU A 80 -10.94 13.95 2.45
CA GLU A 80 -10.10 14.98 3.06
C GLU A 80 -10.01 14.83 4.57
N ARG A 81 -11.17 14.68 5.24
CA ARG A 81 -11.25 14.64 6.70
C ARG A 81 -10.69 13.37 7.32
N TYR A 82 -10.94 12.22 6.72
CA TYR A 82 -10.65 10.88 7.28
C TYR A 82 -9.53 10.14 6.56
N GLY A 83 -9.07 10.62 5.41
CA GLY A 83 -8.05 9.97 4.59
C GLY A 83 -8.60 8.94 3.58
N ALA A 84 -9.87 8.55 3.70
CA ALA A 84 -10.60 7.73 2.73
C ALA A 84 -12.10 7.96 2.88
N ALA A 85 -12.84 8.03 1.77
CA ALA A 85 -14.29 8.22 1.77
C ALA A 85 -15.02 7.14 2.58
N LEU A 86 -14.57 5.89 2.50
CA LEU A 86 -15.10 4.76 3.27
C LEU A 86 -15.22 5.06 4.76
N LEU A 87 -14.19 5.70 5.36
CA LEU A 87 -14.16 5.95 6.81
C LEU A 87 -15.24 6.92 7.25
N GLY A 88 -15.52 7.93 6.43
CA GLY A 88 -16.62 8.86 6.68
C GLY A 88 -17.98 8.21 6.45
N LEU A 89 -18.12 7.51 5.33
CA LEU A 89 -19.37 6.82 4.97
C LEU A 89 -19.80 5.83 6.06
N THR A 90 -18.89 4.97 6.50
CA THR A 90 -19.22 3.97 7.55
C THR A 90 -19.43 4.57 8.94
N ARG A 91 -18.94 5.79 9.18
CA ARG A 91 -19.12 6.49 10.45
C ARG A 91 -20.44 7.24 10.56
N HIS A 92 -20.90 7.79 9.44
CA HIS A 92 -22.01 8.72 9.42
C HIS A 92 -23.26 8.16 8.74
N HIS A 93 -23.13 7.04 8.03
CA HIS A 93 -24.22 6.43 7.27
C HIS A 93 -24.24 4.91 7.45
N PRO A 94 -25.39 4.24 7.29
CA PRO A 94 -25.52 2.79 7.41
C PRO A 94 -25.03 2.07 6.14
N ILE A 95 -23.75 2.28 5.78
CA ILE A 95 -23.12 1.70 4.61
C ILE A 95 -22.37 0.42 4.99
N ASP A 96 -22.57 -0.66 4.24
CA ASP A 96 -21.72 -1.84 4.32
C ASP A 96 -20.35 -1.55 3.68
N PRO A 97 -19.26 -1.57 4.45
CA PRO A 97 -17.93 -1.25 3.93
C PRO A 97 -17.43 -2.24 2.88
N HIS A 98 -17.80 -3.52 2.98
CA HIS A 98 -17.38 -4.54 2.01
C HIS A 98 -18.14 -4.39 0.69
N ASP A 99 -19.42 -4.06 0.77
CA ASP A 99 -20.22 -3.77 -0.42
C ASP A 99 -19.70 -2.53 -1.15
N PHE A 100 -19.46 -1.45 -0.42
CA PHE A 100 -18.84 -0.23 -0.98
C PHE A 100 -17.51 -0.55 -1.67
N LEU A 101 -16.58 -1.23 -0.98
CA LEU A 101 -15.26 -1.56 -1.53
C LEU A 101 -15.37 -2.40 -2.81
N ARG A 102 -16.28 -3.37 -2.83
CA ARG A 102 -16.53 -4.21 -3.99
C ARG A 102 -17.09 -3.39 -5.15
N ALA A 103 -18.13 -2.59 -4.91
CA ALA A 103 -18.80 -1.80 -5.95
C ALA A 103 -17.86 -0.81 -6.63
N VAL A 104 -16.98 -0.14 -5.86
CA VAL A 104 -16.11 0.92 -6.38
C VAL A 104 -14.78 0.41 -6.97
N HIS A 105 -14.44 -0.88 -6.77
CA HIS A 105 -13.22 -1.47 -7.32
C HIS A 105 -13.51 -2.65 -8.27
N THR A 106 -14.68 -2.64 -8.89
CA THR A 106 -15.03 -3.57 -9.97
C THR A 106 -14.87 -2.86 -11.31
N PHE A 107 -13.99 -3.36 -12.15
CA PHE A 107 -13.65 -2.78 -13.45
C PHE A 107 -14.00 -3.77 -14.57
N ALA A 108 -14.53 -3.26 -15.67
CA ALA A 108 -14.86 -4.08 -16.85
C ALA A 108 -13.59 -4.65 -17.51
N ASP A 109 -12.53 -3.85 -17.59
CA ASP A 109 -11.24 -4.24 -18.18
C ASP A 109 -10.08 -3.62 -17.39
N LEU A 110 -9.79 -4.18 -16.21
CA LEU A 110 -8.67 -3.73 -15.39
C LEU A 110 -7.31 -3.83 -16.12
N PRO A 111 -7.00 -4.90 -16.87
CA PRO A 111 -5.73 -5.00 -17.60
C PRO A 111 -5.46 -3.82 -18.53
N ALA A 112 -6.44 -3.34 -19.28
CA ALA A 112 -6.28 -2.20 -20.18
C ALA A 112 -6.03 -0.87 -19.43
N MET A 113 -6.45 -0.79 -18.17
CA MET A 113 -6.31 0.41 -17.33
C MET A 113 -4.98 0.46 -16.57
N VAL A 114 -4.32 -0.68 -16.36
CA VAL A 114 -3.08 -0.76 -15.57
C VAL A 114 -1.88 -0.35 -16.42
N ARG A 115 -1.17 0.69 -16.00
CA ARG A 115 0.06 1.17 -16.64
C ARG A 115 1.16 1.37 -15.61
N ALA A 116 2.36 0.86 -15.90
CA ALA A 116 3.52 1.03 -15.04
C ALA A 116 4.78 1.36 -15.86
N GLU A 117 5.84 1.77 -15.17
CA GLU A 117 7.12 2.00 -15.82
C GLU A 117 7.76 0.70 -16.32
N ARG A 118 8.48 0.79 -17.44
CA ARG A 118 9.18 -0.35 -18.01
C ARG A 118 10.25 -0.87 -17.05
N GLY A 119 10.29 -2.21 -16.86
CA GLY A 119 11.26 -2.86 -16.00
C GLY A 119 10.93 -2.81 -14.50
N LEU A 120 9.70 -2.44 -14.13
CA LEU A 120 9.26 -2.38 -12.72
C LEU A 120 9.58 -3.64 -11.94
N ALA A 121 9.32 -4.82 -12.51
CA ALA A 121 9.60 -6.10 -11.86
C ALA A 121 11.10 -6.26 -11.52
N HIS A 122 11.98 -5.87 -12.45
CA HIS A 122 13.42 -5.90 -12.23
C HIS A 122 13.86 -4.92 -11.13
N ILE A 123 13.31 -3.69 -11.16
CA ILE A 123 13.61 -2.67 -10.14
C ILE A 123 13.24 -3.16 -8.75
N ILE A 124 12.01 -3.68 -8.59
CA ILE A 124 11.52 -4.19 -7.29
C ILE A 124 12.32 -5.41 -6.85
N ALA A 125 12.65 -6.34 -7.76
CA ALA A 125 13.44 -7.53 -7.44
C ALA A 125 14.85 -7.18 -6.96
N ALA A 126 15.49 -6.17 -7.56
CA ALA A 126 16.85 -5.74 -7.22
C ALA A 126 16.95 -5.04 -5.85
N LEU A 127 15.86 -4.55 -5.29
CA LEU A 127 15.89 -3.92 -3.96
C LEU A 127 16.18 -4.95 -2.87
N PRO A 128 17.17 -4.72 -2.00
CA PRO A 128 17.43 -5.60 -0.87
C PRO A 128 16.36 -5.46 0.21
N GLY A 129 16.24 -6.48 1.06
CA GLY A 129 15.33 -6.47 2.19
C GLY A 129 13.91 -6.94 1.86
N ARG A 130 13.03 -6.75 2.82
CA ARG A 130 11.64 -7.23 2.79
C ARG A 130 10.74 -6.20 2.11
N LYS A 131 9.76 -6.66 1.37
CA LYS A 131 8.87 -5.80 0.60
C LYS A 131 7.41 -6.11 0.88
N PHE A 132 6.64 -5.07 1.13
CA PHE A 132 5.20 -5.13 1.42
C PHE A 132 4.48 -4.08 0.59
N VAL A 133 3.27 -4.39 0.17
CA VAL A 133 2.33 -3.37 -0.32
C VAL A 133 1.51 -2.87 0.86
N LEU A 134 1.34 -1.56 0.99
CA LEU A 134 0.53 -0.90 2.01
C LEU A 134 -0.42 0.09 1.32
N THR A 135 -1.67 -0.30 1.10
CA THR A 135 -2.64 0.47 0.31
C THR A 135 -3.97 0.67 1.01
N ASN A 136 -4.62 1.82 0.75
CA ASN A 136 -6.01 2.06 1.16
C ASN A 136 -7.05 1.39 0.25
N ALA A 137 -6.60 0.76 -0.83
CA ALA A 137 -7.46 -0.03 -1.71
C ALA A 137 -7.77 -1.43 -1.12
N PRO A 138 -8.82 -2.12 -1.56
CA PRO A 138 -9.14 -3.47 -1.13
C PRO A 138 -8.16 -4.52 -1.67
N GLU A 139 -8.04 -5.64 -0.96
CA GLU A 139 -7.06 -6.69 -1.27
C GLU A 139 -7.25 -7.31 -2.65
N ASN A 140 -8.50 -7.59 -3.03
CA ASN A 140 -8.81 -8.19 -4.33
C ASN A 140 -8.33 -7.33 -5.50
N TYR A 141 -8.58 -6.02 -5.47
CA TYR A 141 -8.09 -5.06 -6.45
C TYR A 141 -6.57 -4.97 -6.42
N ALA A 142 -5.98 -4.79 -5.25
CA ALA A 142 -4.52 -4.68 -5.11
C ALA A 142 -3.80 -5.90 -5.69
N ARG A 143 -4.29 -7.12 -5.39
CA ARG A 143 -3.72 -8.35 -5.97
C ARG A 143 -3.94 -8.46 -7.47
N ALA A 144 -5.09 -8.02 -7.99
CA ALA A 144 -5.35 -8.02 -9.42
C ALA A 144 -4.35 -7.12 -10.17
N VAL A 145 -4.12 -5.90 -9.68
CA VAL A 145 -3.09 -4.98 -10.21
C VAL A 145 -1.69 -5.60 -10.15
N LEU A 146 -1.30 -6.18 -9.01
CA LEU A 146 0.03 -6.77 -8.84
C LEU A 146 0.26 -7.99 -9.75
N ARG A 147 -0.78 -8.77 -10.03
CA ARG A 147 -0.73 -9.90 -10.99
C ARG A 147 -0.58 -9.39 -12.41
N GLU A 148 -1.35 -8.38 -12.81
CA GLU A 148 -1.24 -7.76 -14.12
C GLU A 148 0.18 -7.21 -14.35
N LEU A 149 0.76 -6.58 -13.35
CA LEU A 149 2.15 -6.10 -13.36
C LEU A 149 3.20 -7.23 -13.23
N ARG A 150 2.79 -8.47 -12.98
CA ARG A 150 3.65 -9.65 -12.76
C ARG A 150 4.65 -9.49 -11.61
N ILE A 151 4.28 -8.71 -10.57
CA ILE A 151 5.14 -8.41 -9.42
C ILE A 151 4.60 -8.94 -8.09
N GLU A 152 3.41 -9.56 -8.03
CA GLU A 152 2.79 -10.02 -6.78
C GLU A 152 3.74 -10.86 -5.93
N ARG A 153 4.46 -11.80 -6.55
CA ARG A 153 5.41 -12.69 -5.88
C ARG A 153 6.66 -12.01 -5.29
N LEU A 154 6.90 -10.75 -5.64
CA LEU A 154 8.03 -9.96 -5.12
C LEU A 154 7.73 -9.35 -3.76
N PHE A 155 6.49 -9.38 -3.33
CA PHE A 155 6.04 -8.87 -2.04
C PHE A 155 5.72 -10.03 -1.08
N GLU A 156 6.15 -9.90 0.17
CA GLU A 156 5.83 -10.89 1.19
C GLU A 156 4.35 -10.88 1.57
N ARG A 157 3.74 -9.70 1.54
CA ARG A 157 2.33 -9.52 1.87
C ARG A 157 1.78 -8.22 1.26
N VAL A 158 0.50 -8.28 0.90
CA VAL A 158 -0.35 -7.11 0.63
C VAL A 158 -1.07 -6.74 1.93
N ILE A 159 -0.94 -5.50 2.36
CA ILE A 159 -1.61 -4.92 3.51
C ILE A 159 -2.63 -3.92 2.96
N ALA A 160 -3.80 -4.41 2.70
CA ALA A 160 -4.93 -3.67 2.15
C ALA A 160 -5.80 -3.08 3.27
N ILE A 161 -6.79 -2.27 2.92
CA ILE A 161 -7.62 -1.55 3.89
C ILE A 161 -8.35 -2.51 4.86
N GLU A 162 -8.72 -3.71 4.43
CA GLU A 162 -9.35 -4.73 5.28
C GLU A 162 -8.42 -5.19 6.41
N HIS A 163 -7.12 -5.26 6.16
CA HIS A 163 -6.10 -5.64 7.15
C HIS A 163 -5.79 -4.51 8.16
N MET A 164 -6.19 -3.28 7.84
CA MET A 164 -5.98 -2.13 8.71
C MET A 164 -7.03 -1.99 9.81
N ARG A 165 -8.14 -2.72 9.69
CA ARG A 165 -9.25 -2.72 10.63
C ARG A 165 -8.80 -3.12 12.04
N ASP A 166 -9.34 -2.43 13.04
CA ASP A 166 -9.14 -2.73 14.46
C ASP A 166 -10.49 -3.10 15.08
N ARG A 167 -10.66 -4.37 15.47
CA ARG A 167 -11.94 -4.92 15.92
C ARG A 167 -13.06 -4.56 14.94
N ARG A 168 -13.93 -3.59 15.29
CA ARG A 168 -15.03 -3.11 14.46
C ARG A 168 -14.76 -1.78 13.76
N THR A 169 -13.58 -1.17 14.01
CA THR A 169 -13.25 0.17 13.48
C THR A 169 -12.37 0.05 12.25
N TRP A 170 -12.83 0.58 11.14
CA TRP A 170 -12.03 0.72 9.93
C TRP A 170 -10.96 1.80 10.11
N ARG A 171 -9.77 1.53 9.64
CA ARG A 171 -8.64 2.45 9.63
C ARG A 171 -8.03 2.47 8.24
N ALA A 172 -7.35 3.56 7.92
CA ALA A 172 -6.67 3.75 6.65
C ALA A 172 -5.36 4.50 6.88
N LYS A 173 -4.46 4.53 5.91
CA LYS A 173 -3.36 5.50 5.90
C LYS A 173 -3.95 6.91 5.98
N PRO A 174 -3.40 7.80 6.79
CA PRO A 174 -2.14 7.74 7.55
C PRO A 174 -2.31 7.45 9.07
N ASP A 175 -3.11 6.49 9.47
CA ASP A 175 -3.31 6.15 10.90
C ASP A 175 -2.01 5.59 11.54
N HIS A 176 -1.58 6.22 12.64
CA HIS A 176 -0.35 5.85 13.35
C HIS A 176 -0.45 4.51 14.07
N MET A 177 -1.58 4.22 14.66
CA MET A 177 -1.80 2.98 15.40
C MET A 177 -1.85 1.80 14.45
N MET A 178 -2.51 1.97 13.32
CA MET A 178 -2.53 0.98 12.24
C MET A 178 -1.10 0.66 11.79
N LEU A 179 -0.27 1.66 11.47
CA LEU A 179 1.10 1.42 11.02
C LEU A 179 1.95 0.70 12.07
N ARG A 180 1.86 1.11 13.36
CA ARG A 180 2.56 0.44 14.45
C ARG A 180 2.17 -1.03 14.56
N ARG A 181 0.87 -1.33 14.49
CA ARG A 181 0.35 -2.70 14.52
C ARG A 181 0.82 -3.51 13.31
N THR A 182 0.76 -2.92 12.13
CA THR A 182 1.22 -3.55 10.88
C THR A 182 2.70 -3.93 10.96
N LEU A 183 3.58 -2.99 11.34
CA LEU A 183 5.01 -3.28 11.45
C LEU A 183 5.30 -4.33 12.52
N ARG A 184 4.60 -4.29 13.65
CA ARG A 184 4.71 -5.32 14.69
C ARG A 184 4.30 -6.71 14.17
N ALA A 185 3.19 -6.79 13.41
CA ALA A 185 2.68 -8.04 12.84
C ALA A 185 3.63 -8.66 11.79
N VAL A 186 4.45 -7.85 11.13
CA VAL A 186 5.48 -8.32 10.19
C VAL A 186 6.87 -8.37 10.82
N HIS A 187 6.98 -8.24 12.16
CA HIS A 187 8.24 -8.25 12.90
C HIS A 187 9.28 -7.26 12.35
N ALA A 188 8.85 -6.04 12.06
CA ALA A 188 9.69 -4.96 11.56
C ALA A 188 9.79 -3.82 12.58
N ARG A 189 10.98 -3.21 12.70
CA ARG A 189 11.17 -2.00 13.50
C ARG A 189 10.78 -0.77 12.67
N MET A 190 10.26 0.26 13.33
CA MET A 190 9.94 1.53 12.69
C MET A 190 11.16 2.13 11.97
N THR A 191 12.31 2.05 12.61
CA THR A 191 13.58 2.57 12.06
C THR A 191 14.07 1.84 10.81
N ASP A 192 13.63 0.62 10.57
CA ASP A 192 14.02 -0.16 9.38
C ASP A 192 13.01 0.00 8.24
N ALA A 193 11.83 0.58 8.55
CA ALA A 193 10.76 0.78 7.57
C ALA A 193 11.01 2.01 6.69
N ILE A 194 10.73 1.87 5.39
CA ILE A 194 10.78 2.93 4.40
C ILE A 194 9.46 2.91 3.62
N LEU A 195 8.72 4.01 3.68
CA LEU A 195 7.48 4.18 2.90
C LEU A 195 7.80 4.87 1.58
N VAL A 196 7.38 4.25 0.48
CA VAL A 196 7.36 4.84 -0.87
C VAL A 196 5.92 5.17 -1.20
N GLU A 197 5.61 6.45 -1.44
CA GLU A 197 4.24 6.97 -1.43
C GLU A 197 4.14 8.24 -2.29
N ASP A 198 3.02 8.44 -2.97
CA ASP A 198 2.72 9.64 -3.75
C ASP A 198 2.06 10.75 -2.90
N THR A 199 1.33 10.36 -1.85
CA THR A 199 0.53 11.27 -1.02
C THR A 199 1.35 11.91 0.09
N ARG A 200 1.62 13.22 -0.05
CA ARG A 200 2.44 14.00 0.92
C ARG A 200 1.91 13.94 2.36
N GLY A 201 0.58 13.92 2.52
CA GLY A 201 -0.06 13.82 3.83
C GLY A 201 0.33 12.55 4.59
N HIS A 202 0.40 11.41 3.90
CA HIS A 202 0.82 10.13 4.47
C HIS A 202 2.29 10.18 4.91
N LEU A 203 3.18 10.65 4.03
CA LEU A 203 4.60 10.81 4.34
C LEU A 203 4.83 11.73 5.54
N LYS A 204 4.17 12.90 5.59
CA LYS A 204 4.28 13.86 6.70
C LYS A 204 3.89 13.24 8.04
N ARG A 205 2.77 12.51 8.08
CA ARG A 205 2.29 11.86 9.30
C ARG A 205 3.23 10.75 9.76
N TYR A 206 3.64 9.89 8.83
CA TYR A 206 4.45 8.72 9.17
C TYR A 206 5.91 9.04 9.45
N LYS A 207 6.46 10.12 8.87
CA LYS A 207 7.81 10.61 9.22
C LYS A 207 7.99 10.86 10.72
N ARG A 208 6.94 11.33 11.38
CA ARG A 208 6.93 11.56 12.85
C ARG A 208 7.10 10.28 13.67
N LEU A 209 6.93 9.11 13.06
CA LEU A 209 7.14 7.82 13.70
C LEU A 209 8.56 7.30 13.52
N GLY A 210 9.43 8.03 12.82
CA GLY A 210 10.83 7.66 12.61
C GLY A 210 11.07 6.71 11.44
N ILE A 211 10.09 6.51 10.53
CA ILE A 211 10.31 5.74 9.31
C ILE A 211 11.01 6.57 8.22
N GLY A 212 11.68 5.88 7.30
CA GLY A 212 12.17 6.49 6.07
C GLY A 212 11.01 6.85 5.13
N THR A 213 11.16 7.93 4.36
CA THR A 213 10.10 8.44 3.48
C THR A 213 10.63 8.75 2.09
N VAL A 214 9.98 8.18 1.08
CA VAL A 214 10.27 8.42 -0.33
C VAL A 214 9.02 8.94 -1.00
N TRP A 215 9.09 10.17 -1.53
CA TRP A 215 8.00 10.77 -2.28
C TRP A 215 8.18 10.51 -3.76
N ILE A 216 7.28 9.70 -4.35
CA ILE A 216 7.24 9.47 -5.79
C ILE A 216 6.26 10.43 -6.44
N THR A 217 6.66 11.05 -7.56
CA THR A 217 5.89 12.13 -8.20
C THR A 217 5.60 11.88 -9.67
N GLY A 218 6.07 10.77 -10.24
CA GLY A 218 6.01 10.54 -11.68
C GLY A 218 4.59 10.37 -12.25
N HIS A 219 3.65 9.95 -11.42
CA HIS A 219 2.26 9.71 -11.81
C HIS A 219 1.28 10.79 -11.29
N LEU A 220 1.80 11.81 -10.60
CA LEU A 220 0.96 12.90 -10.11
C LEU A 220 0.59 13.85 -11.25
N PRO A 221 -0.67 14.31 -11.33
CA PRO A 221 -1.11 15.24 -12.36
C PRO A 221 -0.51 16.63 -12.15
N GLY A 222 -0.12 17.28 -13.26
CA GLY A 222 0.19 18.70 -13.33
C GLY A 222 1.51 19.13 -12.69
N HIS A 223 1.71 20.46 -12.66
CA HIS A 223 2.82 21.08 -11.94
C HIS A 223 2.51 21.09 -10.45
N LEU A 224 3.28 20.30 -9.69
CA LEU A 224 3.20 20.36 -8.24
C LEU A 224 3.68 21.72 -7.75
N PRO A 225 2.89 22.45 -6.95
CA PRO A 225 3.35 23.71 -6.37
C PRO A 225 4.57 23.45 -5.46
N GLY A 226 5.65 24.18 -5.71
CA GLY A 226 6.88 24.07 -4.96
C GLY A 226 7.86 23.04 -5.53
N THR A 227 9.02 23.52 -5.97
CA THR A 227 10.09 22.70 -6.56
C THR A 227 10.92 21.96 -5.52
N GLY A 228 10.77 22.29 -4.23
CA GLY A 228 11.58 21.80 -3.15
C GLY A 228 11.16 20.41 -2.61
N ARG A 229 12.08 19.74 -1.96
CA ARG A 229 11.84 18.54 -1.17
C ARG A 229 11.41 18.96 0.25
N PRO A 230 10.19 18.63 0.70
CA PRO A 230 9.77 18.94 2.08
C PRO A 230 10.68 18.25 3.12
N HIS A 231 10.88 18.86 4.28
CA HIS A 231 11.74 18.35 5.36
C HIS A 231 11.35 16.94 5.87
N TYR A 232 10.09 16.57 5.71
CA TYR A 232 9.58 15.24 6.09
C TYR A 232 9.77 14.18 4.99
N VAL A 233 10.42 14.50 3.88
CA VAL A 233 10.70 13.60 2.75
C VAL A 233 12.21 13.36 2.69
N ASP A 234 12.65 12.11 2.84
CA ASP A 234 14.08 11.77 2.74
C ASP A 234 14.55 11.72 1.29
N GLN A 235 13.73 11.20 0.37
CA GLN A 235 13.98 11.22 -1.07
C GLN A 235 12.74 11.70 -1.83
N ARG A 236 12.94 12.52 -2.87
CA ARG A 236 11.95 12.81 -3.89
C ARG A 236 12.41 12.18 -5.20
N ILE A 237 11.57 11.34 -5.79
CA ILE A 237 11.85 10.64 -7.04
C ILE A 237 10.70 10.81 -8.02
N ARG A 238 10.98 10.77 -9.31
CA ARG A 238 9.95 10.73 -10.37
C ARG A 238 9.64 9.29 -10.80
N SER A 239 10.58 8.38 -10.62
CA SER A 239 10.50 6.99 -11.04
C SER A 239 11.19 6.11 -10.00
N LEU A 240 10.72 4.88 -9.82
CA LEU A 240 11.35 3.89 -8.94
C LEU A 240 12.77 3.53 -9.37
N LYS A 241 13.15 3.75 -10.65
CA LYS A 241 14.55 3.63 -11.13
C LYS A 241 15.53 4.52 -10.38
N SER A 242 15.03 5.64 -9.85
CA SER A 242 15.86 6.62 -9.11
C SER A 242 15.91 6.33 -7.61
N LEU A 243 15.26 5.25 -7.13
CA LEU A 243 15.25 4.88 -5.73
C LEU A 243 16.66 4.50 -5.27
N ARG A 244 17.14 5.14 -4.22
CA ARG A 244 18.45 4.88 -3.61
C ARG A 244 18.25 4.36 -2.18
N LEU A 245 19.07 3.39 -1.80
CA LEU A 245 19.25 3.11 -0.38
C LEU A 245 20.00 4.30 0.20
N GLY A 246 19.33 5.12 0.99
CA GLY A 246 20.00 6.15 1.76
C GLY A 246 21.04 5.49 2.66
N THR A 247 22.30 5.80 2.48
CA THR A 247 23.30 5.55 3.51
C THR A 247 22.79 6.28 4.75
N ARG A 248 22.59 5.58 5.86
CA ARG A 248 22.25 6.18 7.15
C ARG A 248 23.36 7.17 7.51
N SER A 249 23.25 8.41 7.05
CA SER A 249 24.13 9.48 7.44
C SER A 249 23.83 9.85 8.89
N GLY A 250 24.82 9.68 9.77
CA GLY A 250 24.92 10.37 11.02
C GLY A 250 24.15 9.75 12.18
N ARG A 251 24.75 8.77 12.85
CA ARG A 251 24.67 8.76 14.32
C ARG A 251 25.06 10.15 14.79
N GLN A 252 24.09 10.92 15.28
CA GLN A 252 24.36 12.09 16.11
C GLN A 252 25.32 11.64 17.23
N LYS A 253 26.59 12.05 17.13
CA LYS A 253 27.54 11.93 18.23
C LYS A 253 26.94 12.73 19.38
N CYS A 254 26.41 12.03 20.36
CA CYS A 254 26.11 12.59 21.67
C CYS A 254 27.47 13.08 22.23
N SER A 255 27.74 14.37 22.12
CA SER A 255 28.88 14.99 22.76
C SER A 255 28.70 14.82 24.27
N ARG A 256 29.56 13.97 24.85
CA ARG A 256 29.78 13.92 26.28
C ARG A 256 30.24 15.32 26.72
N LEU A 257 29.39 16.03 27.42
CA LEU A 257 29.82 17.15 28.25
C LEU A 257 30.76 16.60 29.32
N THR A 258 32.05 16.76 29.11
CA THR A 258 33.07 16.65 30.14
C THR A 258 32.82 17.78 31.15
N ARG A 259 32.33 17.40 32.32
CA ARG A 259 32.41 18.26 33.51
C ARG A 259 33.90 18.47 33.81
N ARG A 260 34.40 19.64 33.55
CA ARG A 260 35.64 20.12 34.15
C ARG A 260 35.31 20.53 35.59
N THR A 261 35.81 19.73 36.53
CA THR A 261 36.05 20.17 37.90
C THR A 261 37.34 20.92 37.85
N THR A 262 37.33 22.13 38.33
CA THR A 262 38.52 22.93 38.64
C THR A 262 38.60 23.11 40.16
N PRO A 263 39.80 23.20 40.73
CA PRO A 263 40.09 23.09 42.14
C PRO A 263 39.63 24.29 42.97
#